data_31b1332a443729b3a3984b46af07a964
#
_entry.id   31b1332a443729b3a3984b46af07a964
#
_cell.length_a   1.000
_cell.length_b   1.000
_cell.length_c   1.000
_cell.angle_alpha   90.00
_cell.angle_beta   90.00
_cell.angle_gamma   90.00
#
_symmetry.space_group_name_H-M   'P 1'
#
loop_
_entity.id
_entity.type
_entity.pdbx_description
1 polymer ?
#
loop_
_entity_poly.entity_id
_entity_poly.type
_entity_poly.pdbx_seq_one_letter_code
_entity_poly.pdbx_strand_id
1 'polypeptide(L)'
;MINEDAKARQKLVEAASHKEFEFDYLRNALCFNGEVIHLTPHESDILRVLLNHRARPIPLGTLIQRVYGVNEPDQAAASIRVAIHNLRKKIQVTGMTIKAQPRLGYEIDAAMIPELNRRIYDQILLVLNRTLAAGERDISAHLQAALSIAEVRREKWATAPLH
;
A
#
# COMPACT_ATOMS: atom_id res chain seq x y z
N MET A 1 12.82 5.39 42.75
CA MET A 1 12.00 6.27 41.89
C MET A 1 12.25 5.84 40.46
N ILE A 2 11.41 5.01 39.93
CA ILE A 2 11.47 4.60 38.52
C ILE A 2 10.73 5.66 37.73
N ASN A 3 11.47 6.24 36.85
CA ASN A 3 11.22 7.39 36.00
C ASN A 3 9.87 7.25 35.25
N GLU A 4 8.82 7.92 35.72
CA GLU A 4 7.51 7.98 35.04
C GLU A 4 7.65 8.53 33.61
N ASP A 5 8.63 9.43 33.40
CA ASP A 5 8.95 9.96 32.08
C ASP A 5 9.51 8.88 31.13
N ALA A 6 10.27 7.91 31.62
CA ALA A 6 10.76 6.81 30.79
C ALA A 6 9.62 5.87 30.40
N LYS A 7 8.68 5.63 31.31
CA LYS A 7 7.50 4.79 31.06
C LYS A 7 6.50 5.48 30.13
N ALA A 8 6.35 6.79 30.25
CA ALA A 8 5.54 7.60 29.34
C ALA A 8 6.16 7.66 27.93
N ARG A 9 7.50 7.80 27.83
CA ARG A 9 8.22 7.75 26.55
C ARG A 9 8.14 6.37 25.91
N GLN A 10 8.26 5.30 26.70
CA GLN A 10 8.14 3.93 26.20
C GLN A 10 6.72 3.64 25.70
N LYS A 11 5.69 4.12 26.40
CA LYS A 11 4.29 4.02 25.99
C LYS A 11 3.98 4.84 24.75
N LEU A 12 4.61 6.01 24.57
CA LEU A 12 4.54 6.82 23.35
C LEU A 12 5.26 6.16 22.18
N VAL A 13 6.40 5.51 22.42
CA VAL A 13 7.15 4.76 21.41
C VAL A 13 6.39 3.50 20.99
N GLU A 14 5.78 2.78 21.95
CA GLU A 14 4.91 1.62 21.68
C GLU A 14 3.61 2.04 20.95
N ALA A 15 3.00 3.16 21.32
CA ALA A 15 1.82 3.70 20.63
C ALA A 15 2.14 4.24 19.23
N ALA A 16 3.37 4.74 19.00
CA ALA A 16 3.85 5.14 17.69
C ALA A 16 4.29 3.96 16.81
N SER A 17 4.55 2.79 17.44
CA SER A 17 5.15 1.62 16.80
C SER A 17 4.16 0.71 16.07
N HIS A 18 2.86 0.86 16.27
CA HIS A 18 1.84 -0.04 15.70
C HIS A 18 0.68 0.72 15.06
N LYS A 19 0.97 1.46 14.00
CA LYS A 19 -0.09 1.83 13.06
C LYS A 19 -0.44 0.58 12.27
N GLU A 20 -1.40 -0.19 12.77
CA GLU A 20 -1.92 -1.35 12.06
C GLU A 20 -2.65 -0.87 10.80
N PHE A 21 -2.08 -1.20 9.67
CA PHE A 21 -2.70 -0.96 8.36
C PHE A 21 -2.93 -2.29 7.68
N GLU A 22 -4.16 -2.55 7.28
CA GLU A 22 -4.53 -3.71 6.49
C GLU A 22 -5.47 -3.30 5.36
N PHE A 23 -5.15 -3.73 4.15
CA PHE A 23 -6.01 -3.55 2.99
C PHE A 23 -6.52 -4.90 2.51
N ASP A 24 -7.78 -5.19 2.80
CA ASP A 24 -8.49 -6.37 2.31
C ASP A 24 -9.18 -6.02 0.98
N TYR A 25 -8.48 -6.31 -0.10
CA TYR A 25 -8.98 -6.06 -1.45
C TYR A 25 -10.25 -6.88 -1.76
N LEU A 26 -10.35 -8.11 -1.25
CA LEU A 26 -11.50 -8.98 -1.53
C LEU A 26 -12.77 -8.48 -0.86
N ARG A 27 -12.65 -7.83 0.29
CA ARG A 27 -13.77 -7.24 1.04
C ARG A 27 -13.96 -5.76 0.77
N ASN A 28 -13.11 -5.15 -0.07
CA ASN A 28 -13.10 -3.71 -0.32
C ASN A 28 -13.06 -2.91 0.99
N ALA A 29 -12.21 -3.33 1.91
CA ALA A 29 -12.09 -2.76 3.23
C ALA A 29 -10.64 -2.41 3.55
N LEU A 30 -10.46 -1.27 4.20
CA LEU A 30 -9.18 -0.81 4.72
C LEU A 30 -9.32 -0.72 6.23
N CYS A 31 -8.49 -1.44 6.95
CA CYS A 31 -8.43 -1.36 8.40
C CYS A 31 -7.21 -0.53 8.81
N PHE A 32 -7.42 0.46 9.64
CA PHE A 32 -6.36 1.31 10.15
C PHE A 32 -6.57 1.57 11.65
N ASN A 33 -5.61 1.13 12.47
CA ASN A 33 -5.69 1.23 13.93
C ASN A 33 -7.00 0.66 14.53
N GLY A 34 -7.51 -0.44 13.95
CA GLY A 34 -8.76 -1.07 14.37
C GLY A 34 -10.04 -0.44 13.79
N GLU A 35 -9.94 0.68 13.09
CA GLU A 35 -11.07 1.28 12.39
C GLU A 35 -11.20 0.71 10.97
N VAL A 36 -12.41 0.28 10.60
CA VAL A 36 -12.69 -0.28 9.27
C VAL A 36 -13.30 0.78 8.37
N ILE A 37 -12.62 1.05 7.26
CA ILE A 37 -13.06 1.99 6.23
C ILE A 37 -13.55 1.18 5.03
N HIS A 38 -14.82 1.28 4.72
CA HIS A 38 -15.41 0.62 3.56
C HIS A 38 -15.17 1.42 2.28
N LEU A 39 -14.64 0.73 1.28
CA LEU A 39 -14.42 1.25 -0.06
C LEU A 39 -15.48 0.69 -1.01
N THR A 40 -15.82 1.42 -2.05
CA THR A 40 -16.50 0.82 -3.19
C THR A 40 -15.54 -0.08 -3.97
N PRO A 41 -16.02 -1.07 -4.73
CA PRO A 41 -15.13 -1.90 -5.57
C PRO A 41 -14.23 -1.05 -6.46
N HIS A 42 -14.76 0.01 -7.03
CA HIS A 42 -14.02 0.93 -7.89
C HIS A 42 -12.91 1.71 -7.15
N GLU A 43 -13.21 2.21 -5.95
CA GLU A 43 -12.20 2.84 -5.07
C GLU A 43 -11.11 1.86 -4.64
N SER A 44 -11.51 0.61 -4.36
CA SER A 44 -10.60 -0.47 -3.99
C SER A 44 -9.64 -0.82 -5.13
N ASP A 45 -10.14 -0.93 -6.37
CA ASP A 45 -9.32 -1.15 -7.56
C ASP A 45 -8.31 -0.03 -7.79
N ILE A 46 -8.75 1.22 -7.67
CA ILE A 46 -7.87 2.39 -7.83
C ILE A 46 -6.79 2.38 -6.73
N LEU A 47 -7.18 2.18 -5.47
CA LEU A 47 -6.24 2.13 -4.35
C LEU A 47 -5.20 1.02 -4.55
N ARG A 48 -5.62 -0.17 -4.97
CA ARG A 48 -4.73 -1.29 -5.27
C ARG A 48 -3.70 -0.95 -6.34
N VAL A 49 -4.14 -0.33 -7.43
CA VAL A 49 -3.24 0.08 -8.52
C VAL A 49 -2.25 1.13 -8.04
N LEU A 50 -2.69 2.13 -7.28
CA LEU A 50 -1.83 3.18 -6.75
C LEU A 50 -0.81 2.63 -5.75
N LEU A 51 -1.22 1.75 -4.83
CA LEU A 51 -0.33 1.13 -3.84
C LEU A 51 0.72 0.23 -4.49
N ASN A 52 0.39 -0.46 -5.57
CA ASN A 52 1.35 -1.28 -6.32
C ASN A 52 2.40 -0.44 -7.08
N HIS A 53 2.12 0.84 -7.31
CA HIS A 53 3.00 1.77 -8.03
C HIS A 53 3.48 2.93 -7.16
N ARG A 54 3.61 2.71 -5.86
CA ARG A 54 4.12 3.72 -4.93
C ARG A 54 5.42 4.36 -5.41
N ALA A 55 5.58 5.64 -5.09
CA ALA A 55 6.73 6.46 -5.46
C ALA A 55 6.89 6.72 -6.97
N ARG A 56 5.84 6.47 -7.76
CA ARG A 56 5.79 6.86 -9.17
C ARG A 56 4.40 7.31 -9.55
N PRO A 57 4.25 8.45 -10.21
CA PRO A 57 2.97 8.87 -10.74
C PRO A 57 2.51 7.91 -11.86
N ILE A 58 1.23 7.58 -11.87
CA ILE A 58 0.61 6.74 -12.88
C ILE A 58 -0.19 7.65 -13.81
N PRO A 59 0.09 7.67 -15.11
CA PRO A 59 -0.72 8.40 -16.07
C PRO A 59 -2.19 7.96 -16.03
N LEU A 60 -3.10 8.91 -16.21
CA LEU A 60 -4.54 8.63 -16.15
C LEU A 60 -4.96 7.51 -17.11
N GLY A 61 -4.45 7.49 -18.33
CA GLY A 61 -4.74 6.43 -19.29
C GLY A 61 -4.28 5.05 -18.81
N THR A 62 -3.10 4.96 -18.18
CA THR A 62 -2.60 3.72 -17.60
C THR A 62 -3.46 3.29 -16.42
N LEU A 63 -3.91 4.23 -15.58
CA LEU A 63 -4.80 3.94 -14.47
C LEU A 63 -6.14 3.41 -14.96
N ILE A 64 -6.74 4.04 -15.97
CA ILE A 64 -7.97 3.59 -16.63
C ILE A 64 -7.81 2.15 -17.14
N GLN A 65 -6.76 1.90 -17.92
CA GLN A 65 -6.49 0.56 -18.46
C GLN A 65 -6.36 -0.51 -17.38
N ARG A 66 -5.72 -0.20 -16.24
CA ARG A 66 -5.52 -1.15 -15.16
C ARG A 66 -6.77 -1.40 -14.32
N VAL A 67 -7.67 -0.42 -14.25
CA VAL A 67 -8.92 -0.54 -13.49
C VAL A 67 -10.01 -1.20 -14.32
N TYR A 68 -10.16 -0.83 -15.57
CA TYR A 68 -11.25 -1.32 -16.42
C TYR A 68 -10.82 -2.40 -17.42
N GLY A 69 -9.54 -2.48 -17.76
CA GLY A 69 -9.05 -3.41 -18.79
C GLY A 69 -9.69 -3.15 -20.14
N VAL A 70 -10.25 -4.20 -20.73
CA VAL A 70 -10.95 -4.14 -22.03
C VAL A 70 -12.37 -3.58 -21.96
N ASN A 71 -12.90 -3.41 -20.75
CA ASN A 71 -14.28 -2.94 -20.50
C ASN A 71 -14.31 -1.44 -20.15
N GLU A 72 -13.45 -0.65 -20.78
CA GLU A 72 -13.38 0.79 -20.54
C GLU A 72 -14.68 1.50 -20.96
N PRO A 73 -15.39 2.16 -20.02
CA PRO A 73 -16.58 2.94 -20.35
C PRO A 73 -16.19 4.30 -20.95
N ASP A 74 -17.08 4.90 -21.76
CA ASP A 74 -16.86 6.21 -22.39
C ASP A 74 -16.48 7.33 -21.41
N GLN A 75 -16.96 7.23 -20.17
CA GLN A 75 -16.69 8.24 -19.12
C GLN A 75 -15.66 7.75 -18.07
N ALA A 76 -14.81 6.79 -18.40
CA ALA A 76 -13.83 6.21 -17.48
C ALA A 76 -12.98 7.28 -16.77
N ALA A 77 -12.48 8.27 -17.50
CA ALA A 77 -11.66 9.34 -16.92
C ALA A 77 -12.41 10.18 -15.88
N ALA A 78 -13.67 10.50 -16.12
CA ALA A 78 -14.51 11.24 -15.17
C ALA A 78 -14.81 10.39 -13.94
N SER A 79 -15.14 9.13 -14.13
CA SER A 79 -15.43 8.16 -13.06
C SER A 79 -14.21 7.97 -12.14
N ILE A 80 -13.01 7.84 -12.69
CA ILE A 80 -11.77 7.74 -11.91
C ILE A 80 -11.52 9.01 -11.09
N ARG A 81 -11.71 10.19 -11.66
CA ARG A 81 -11.51 11.45 -10.92
C ARG A 81 -12.46 11.59 -9.75
N VAL A 82 -13.73 11.22 -9.93
CA VAL A 82 -14.74 11.20 -8.85
C VAL A 82 -14.37 10.19 -7.76
N ALA A 83 -13.99 8.99 -8.16
CA ALA A 83 -13.56 7.94 -7.22
C ALA A 83 -12.31 8.36 -6.43
N ILE A 84 -11.31 8.98 -7.07
CA ILE A 84 -10.13 9.51 -6.38
C ILE A 84 -10.52 10.61 -5.39
N HIS A 85 -11.45 11.49 -5.75
CA HIS A 85 -11.94 12.51 -4.83
C HIS A 85 -12.56 11.91 -3.57
N ASN A 86 -13.41 10.90 -3.73
CA ASN A 86 -14.04 10.20 -2.61
C ASN A 86 -13.02 9.38 -1.81
N LEU A 87 -12.11 8.70 -2.50
CA LEU A 87 -11.05 7.92 -1.86
C LEU A 87 -10.14 8.78 -0.99
N ARG A 88 -9.75 9.98 -1.46
CA ARG A 88 -8.96 10.94 -0.66
C ARG A 88 -9.59 11.23 0.69
N LYS A 89 -10.90 11.43 0.74
CA LYS A 89 -11.63 11.69 2.00
C LYS A 89 -11.56 10.48 2.94
N LYS A 90 -11.74 9.29 2.38
CA LYS A 90 -11.76 8.05 3.16
C LYS A 90 -10.39 7.68 3.73
N ILE A 91 -9.32 7.84 2.94
CA ILE A 91 -7.96 7.45 3.38
C ILE A 91 -7.26 8.53 4.23
N GLN A 92 -7.84 9.72 4.36
CA GLN A 92 -7.24 10.83 5.10
C GLN A 92 -6.84 10.44 6.53
N VAL A 93 -7.63 9.63 7.21
CA VAL A 93 -7.37 9.18 8.58
C VAL A 93 -6.12 8.30 8.68
N THR A 94 -5.69 7.67 7.58
CA THR A 94 -4.50 6.82 7.54
C THR A 94 -3.20 7.61 7.38
N GLY A 95 -3.28 8.89 7.05
CA GLY A 95 -2.14 9.72 6.68
C GLY A 95 -1.68 9.54 5.23
N MET A 96 -2.29 8.63 4.45
CA MET A 96 -2.02 8.51 3.03
C MET A 96 -2.60 9.70 2.27
N THR A 97 -1.91 10.12 1.23
CA THR A 97 -2.39 11.18 0.33
C THR A 97 -2.24 10.77 -1.13
N ILE A 98 -3.25 11.10 -1.94
CA ILE A 98 -3.19 10.94 -3.40
C ILE A 98 -2.96 12.30 -4.03
N LYS A 99 -1.79 12.49 -4.63
CA LYS A 99 -1.40 13.72 -5.32
C LYS A 99 -1.70 13.61 -6.81
N ALA A 100 -2.24 14.66 -7.40
CA ALA A 100 -2.32 14.81 -8.85
C ALA A 100 -1.08 15.59 -9.31
N GLN A 101 -0.27 14.98 -10.16
CA GLN A 101 0.88 15.63 -10.76
C GLN A 101 0.56 16.05 -12.20
N PRO A 102 0.64 17.35 -12.54
CA PRO A 102 0.34 17.82 -13.87
C PRO A 102 1.13 17.06 -14.95
N ARG A 103 0.47 16.57 -15.98
CA ARG A 103 1.02 15.79 -17.10
C ARG A 103 1.58 14.41 -16.74
N LEU A 104 1.78 14.09 -15.45
CA LEU A 104 2.33 12.80 -15.01
C LEU A 104 1.25 11.84 -14.51
N GLY A 105 0.16 12.35 -13.95
CA GLY A 105 -0.94 11.52 -13.46
C GLY A 105 -1.14 11.56 -11.96
N TYR A 106 -1.41 10.43 -11.35
CA TYR A 106 -1.69 10.29 -9.91
C TYR A 106 -0.63 9.48 -9.21
N GLU A 107 -0.27 9.92 -8.01
CA GLU A 107 0.70 9.27 -7.14
C GLU A 107 0.13 9.15 -5.74
N ILE A 108 0.35 8.01 -5.08
CA ILE A 108 0.01 7.83 -3.67
C ILE A 108 1.27 7.97 -2.82
N ASP A 109 1.19 8.85 -1.83
CA ASP A 109 2.17 8.95 -0.77
C ASP A 109 1.69 8.11 0.42
N ALA A 110 2.35 6.99 0.62
CA ALA A 110 2.08 6.02 1.68
C ALA A 110 3.30 5.84 2.60
N ALA A 111 4.20 6.85 2.65
CA ALA A 111 5.43 6.79 3.44
C ALA A 111 5.17 6.62 4.94
N MET A 112 3.98 7.03 5.41
CA MET A 112 3.54 6.89 6.80
C MET A 112 3.17 5.46 7.20
N ILE A 113 3.22 4.48 6.26
CA ILE A 113 2.86 3.09 6.50
C ILE A 113 4.04 2.16 6.20
N PRO A 114 5.03 2.09 7.11
CA PRO A 114 6.17 1.18 6.96
C PRO A 114 5.74 -0.29 6.89
N GLU A 115 4.67 -0.61 7.58
CA GLU A 115 4.10 -1.95 7.74
C GLU A 115 3.65 -2.58 6.41
N LEU A 116 3.23 -1.77 5.44
CA LEU A 116 2.80 -2.29 4.14
C LEU A 116 3.92 -3.02 3.39
N ASN A 117 5.17 -2.53 3.53
CA ASN A 117 6.34 -3.18 2.94
C ASN A 117 6.68 -4.49 3.64
N ARG A 118 6.57 -4.51 4.97
CA ARG A 118 6.84 -5.68 5.79
C ARG A 118 5.86 -6.81 5.49
N ARG A 119 4.56 -6.51 5.42
CA ARG A 119 3.53 -7.53 5.13
C ARG A 119 3.65 -8.13 3.73
N ILE A 120 3.96 -7.34 2.71
CA ILE A 120 4.23 -7.87 1.36
C ILE A 120 5.42 -8.81 1.39
N TYR A 121 6.49 -8.43 2.08
CA TYR A 121 7.67 -9.28 2.26
C TYR A 121 7.32 -10.59 2.96
N ASP A 122 6.60 -10.53 4.08
CA ASP A 122 6.19 -11.70 4.85
C ASP A 122 5.24 -12.62 4.05
N GLN A 123 4.34 -12.05 3.24
CA GLN A 123 3.47 -12.81 2.35
C GLN A 123 4.25 -13.50 1.23
N ILE A 124 5.19 -12.81 0.60
CA ILE A 124 6.07 -13.41 -0.41
C ILE A 124 6.88 -14.56 0.20
N LEU A 125 7.43 -14.35 1.40
CA LEU A 125 8.19 -15.37 2.12
C LEU A 125 7.35 -16.60 2.45
N LEU A 126 6.10 -16.39 2.89
CA LEU A 126 5.15 -17.48 3.18
C LEU A 126 4.82 -18.28 1.92
N VAL A 127 4.54 -17.63 0.80
CA VAL A 127 4.24 -18.29 -0.46
C VAL A 127 5.49 -19.03 -0.97
N LEU A 128 6.66 -18.40 -0.88
CA LEU A 128 7.93 -19.04 -1.26
C LEU A 128 8.16 -20.34 -0.48
N ASN A 129 7.97 -20.33 0.83
CA ASN A 129 8.14 -21.54 1.65
C ASN A 129 7.15 -22.65 1.26
N ARG A 130 5.92 -22.29 0.89
CA ARG A 130 4.91 -23.26 0.41
C ARG A 130 5.28 -23.84 -0.96
N THR A 131 5.74 -23.03 -1.91
CA THR A 131 6.14 -23.49 -3.25
C THR A 131 7.39 -24.35 -3.21
N LEU A 132 8.35 -24.03 -2.33
CA LEU A 132 9.52 -24.86 -2.09
C LEU A 132 9.13 -26.23 -1.50
N ALA A 133 8.21 -26.26 -0.54
CA ALA A 133 7.71 -27.51 0.04
C ALA A 133 6.93 -28.34 -0.98
N ALA A 134 6.25 -27.70 -1.94
CA ALA A 134 5.54 -28.38 -3.03
C ALA A 134 6.45 -28.82 -4.19
N GLY A 135 7.74 -28.43 -4.18
CA GLY A 135 8.70 -28.77 -5.25
C GLY A 135 8.54 -27.94 -6.52
N GLU A 136 7.80 -26.85 -6.49
CA GLU A 136 7.56 -25.95 -7.63
C GLU A 136 8.73 -24.99 -7.83
N ARG A 137 9.79 -25.47 -8.48
CA ARG A 137 11.07 -24.74 -8.61
C ARG A 137 10.96 -23.44 -9.40
N ASP A 138 10.17 -23.41 -10.47
CA ASP A 138 10.06 -22.24 -11.34
C ASP A 138 9.35 -21.08 -10.61
N ILE A 139 8.28 -21.36 -9.89
CA ILE A 139 7.56 -20.38 -9.08
C ILE A 139 8.45 -19.90 -7.93
N SER A 140 9.18 -20.82 -7.30
CA SER A 140 10.11 -20.48 -6.22
C SER A 140 11.21 -19.52 -6.67
N ALA A 141 11.76 -19.70 -7.87
CA ALA A 141 12.78 -18.80 -8.44
C ALA A 141 12.25 -17.38 -8.66
N HIS A 142 11.03 -17.24 -9.18
CA HIS A 142 10.39 -15.94 -9.37
C HIS A 142 10.09 -15.23 -8.04
N LEU A 143 9.64 -15.98 -7.03
CA LEU A 143 9.38 -15.45 -5.69
C LEU A 143 10.67 -15.04 -4.99
N GLN A 144 11.77 -15.78 -5.15
CA GLN A 144 13.09 -15.39 -4.62
C GLN A 144 13.59 -14.09 -5.25
N ALA A 145 13.43 -13.92 -6.57
CA ALA A 145 13.77 -12.67 -7.25
C ALA A 145 12.92 -11.50 -6.73
N ALA A 146 11.62 -11.69 -6.55
CA ALA A 146 10.72 -10.67 -5.98
C ALA A 146 11.10 -10.32 -4.54
N LEU A 147 11.51 -11.30 -3.74
CA LEU A 147 11.95 -11.11 -2.36
C LEU A 147 13.22 -10.27 -2.28
N SER A 148 14.21 -10.58 -3.12
CA SER A 148 15.47 -9.81 -3.21
C SER A 148 15.22 -8.35 -3.57
N ILE A 149 14.29 -8.07 -4.49
CA ILE A 149 13.89 -6.70 -4.84
C ILE A 149 13.22 -6.00 -3.65
N ALA A 150 12.37 -6.72 -2.92
CA ALA A 150 11.70 -6.18 -1.75
C ALA A 150 12.66 -5.87 -0.60
N GLU A 151 13.69 -6.72 -0.39
CA GLU A 151 14.75 -6.51 0.60
C GLU A 151 15.58 -5.27 0.31
N VAL A 152 16.07 -5.11 -0.93
CA VAL A 152 16.83 -3.93 -1.35
C VAL A 152 16.02 -2.65 -1.16
N ARG A 153 14.71 -2.70 -1.45
CA ARG A 153 13.83 -1.56 -1.21
C ARG A 153 13.67 -1.27 0.28
N ARG A 154 13.51 -2.29 1.11
CA ARG A 154 13.39 -2.14 2.56
C ARG A 154 14.62 -1.47 3.17
N GLU A 155 15.83 -1.87 2.78
CA GLU A 155 17.07 -1.29 3.26
C GLU A 155 17.20 0.18 2.86
N LYS A 156 16.85 0.54 1.63
CA LYS A 156 16.84 1.93 1.17
C LYS A 156 15.89 2.83 1.97
N TRP A 157 14.76 2.29 2.42
CA TRP A 157 13.80 3.05 3.23
C TRP A 157 14.22 3.16 4.70
N ALA A 158 14.90 2.15 5.24
CA ALA A 158 15.43 2.18 6.61
C ALA A 158 16.59 3.17 6.78
N THR A 159 17.30 3.49 5.69
CA THR A 159 18.45 4.39 5.68
C THR A 159 18.16 5.79 5.12
N ALA A 160 16.94 6.05 4.65
CA ALA A 160 16.54 7.36 4.16
C ALA A 160 16.48 8.37 5.32
N PRO A 161 17.17 9.53 5.22
CA PRO A 161 17.08 10.56 6.25
C PRO A 161 15.66 11.10 6.33
N LEU A 162 15.14 11.19 7.54
CA LEU A 162 13.89 11.88 7.85
C LEU A 162 14.09 13.38 7.60
N HIS A 163 13.58 13.88 6.48
CA HIS A 163 13.47 15.31 6.20
C HIS A 163 12.08 15.83 6.58
#